data_455afddaba7352da8739797d00ec741d
#
_entry.id   455afddaba7352da8739797d00ec741d
#
_cell.length_a   1.000
_cell.length_b   1.000
_cell.length_c   1.000
_cell.angle_alpha   90.00
_cell.angle_beta   90.00
_cell.angle_gamma   90.00
#
_symmetry.space_group_name_H-M   'P 1'
#
loop_
_entity.id
_entity.type
_entity.pdbx_description
1 polymer ?
#
loop_
_entity_poly.entity_id
_entity_poly.type
_entity_poly.pdbx_seq_one_letter_code
_entity_poly.pdbx_strand_id
1 'polypeptide(L)'
;MKMTYKRLAAILWTACLMCTLLCWRAEGQTSRGTDIAVVVNPDTPVSDLSLADVRKVLLGERQYWSSKLPVVLLIRAPVARERDVVLKVIYQMSEDQFKQYWVAKIFRAEAATPPKIVYSNDMQYELVTAMPGSIAFVDARNVRPGLKVLRVDGHLPGEANYPLR
;
A
#
# COMPACT_ATOMS: atom_id res chain seq x y z
N MET A 1 36.27 57.50 4.87
CA MET A 1 34.87 57.00 4.69
C MET A 1 34.72 55.92 3.61
N LYS A 2 35.81 55.16 3.27
CA LYS A 2 35.78 54.10 2.23
C LYS A 2 35.91 52.66 2.77
N MET A 3 35.91 52.48 4.08
CA MET A 3 36.17 51.17 4.71
C MET A 3 34.92 50.45 5.27
N THR A 4 33.80 51.11 5.35
CA THR A 4 32.56 50.58 5.94
C THR A 4 31.71 49.78 4.96
N TYR A 5 31.66 50.13 3.68
CA TYR A 5 30.84 49.41 2.71
C TYR A 5 31.41 48.04 2.29
N LYS A 6 32.70 47.84 2.33
CA LYS A 6 33.32 46.50 2.07
C LYS A 6 33.00 45.49 3.14
N ARG A 7 32.83 45.93 4.40
CA ARG A 7 32.41 45.06 5.50
C ARG A 7 30.91 44.73 5.45
N LEU A 8 30.08 45.69 5.01
CA LEU A 8 28.66 45.48 4.79
C LEU A 8 28.37 44.55 3.59
N ALA A 9 29.12 44.67 2.51
CA ALA A 9 29.05 43.80 1.35
C ALA A 9 29.44 42.35 1.68
N ALA A 10 30.49 42.15 2.51
CA ALA A 10 30.91 40.82 2.96
C ALA A 10 29.84 40.12 3.84
N ILE A 11 29.17 40.88 4.73
CA ILE A 11 28.08 40.32 5.58
C ILE A 11 26.84 39.96 4.75
N LEU A 12 26.49 40.72 3.74
CA LEU A 12 25.39 40.41 2.83
C LEU A 12 25.67 39.17 1.95
N TRP A 13 26.96 38.99 1.53
CA TRP A 13 27.36 37.81 0.77
C TRP A 13 27.35 36.53 1.60
N THR A 14 27.79 36.58 2.86
CA THR A 14 27.74 35.41 3.77
C THR A 14 26.30 35.05 4.18
N ALA A 15 25.40 36.01 4.36
CA ALA A 15 24.01 35.78 4.63
C ALA A 15 23.29 35.13 3.43
N CYS A 16 23.60 35.54 2.20
CA CYS A 16 23.03 34.95 0.99
C CYS A 16 23.52 33.52 0.76
N LEU A 17 24.80 33.21 1.05
CA LEU A 17 25.36 31.86 0.94
C LEU A 17 24.78 30.90 1.98
N MET A 18 24.43 31.39 3.17
CA MET A 18 23.79 30.58 4.21
C MET A 18 22.31 30.26 3.87
N CYS A 19 21.61 31.16 3.20
CA CYS A 19 20.21 30.96 2.79
C CYS A 19 20.07 29.90 1.68
N THR A 20 21.06 29.79 0.79
CA THR A 20 21.06 28.77 -0.28
C THR A 20 21.34 27.35 0.23
N LEU A 21 22.05 27.21 1.35
CA LEU A 21 22.32 25.90 1.98
C LEU A 21 21.12 25.37 2.80
N LEU A 22 20.19 26.23 3.20
CA LEU A 22 18.96 25.83 3.91
C LEU A 22 17.85 25.36 2.98
N CYS A 23 17.89 25.72 1.70
CA CYS A 23 16.88 25.28 0.73
C CYS A 23 17.06 23.86 0.18
N TRP A 24 18.17 23.17 0.46
CA TRP A 24 18.44 21.83 -0.06
C TRP A 24 17.99 20.69 0.87
N ARG A 25 17.33 20.97 1.98
CA ARG A 25 16.75 19.94 2.86
C ARG A 25 15.23 19.81 2.78
N ALA A 26 14.61 20.29 1.72
CA ALA A 26 13.23 19.97 1.41
C ALA A 26 13.16 18.66 0.56
N GLU A 27 13.90 17.62 0.97
CA GLU A 27 13.66 16.27 0.46
C GLU A 27 12.41 15.73 1.10
N GLY A 28 11.37 15.70 0.28
CA GLY A 28 10.24 14.80 0.30
C GLY A 28 9.82 14.28 1.67
N GLN A 29 8.98 15.00 2.40
CA GLN A 29 8.04 14.34 3.31
C GLN A 29 7.20 13.40 2.45
N THR A 30 7.70 12.16 2.25
CA THR A 30 6.93 11.05 1.73
C THR A 30 5.71 10.92 2.62
N SER A 31 4.55 11.13 2.06
CA SER A 31 3.26 11.09 2.73
C SER A 31 2.91 9.65 3.15
N ARG A 32 3.70 9.08 4.07
CA ARG A 32 3.45 7.76 4.67
C ARG A 32 2.07 7.64 5.31
N GLY A 33 1.33 8.76 5.42
CA GLY A 33 0.07 8.84 6.12
C GLY A 33 -1.18 8.44 5.33
N THR A 34 -1.07 8.17 4.03
CA THR A 34 -2.23 7.90 3.18
C THR A 34 -2.16 6.58 2.40
N ASP A 35 -1.01 5.94 2.33
CA ASP A 35 -0.81 4.73 1.53
C ASP A 35 -1.44 3.50 2.18
N ILE A 36 -1.97 2.60 1.35
CA ILE A 36 -2.48 1.30 1.77
C ILE A 36 -1.44 0.23 1.43
N ALA A 37 -0.85 -0.36 2.46
CA ALA A 37 0.11 -1.44 2.31
C ALA A 37 -0.58 -2.74 1.89
N VAL A 38 -0.01 -3.43 0.90
CA VAL A 38 -0.36 -4.82 0.60
C VAL A 38 0.47 -5.71 1.51
N VAL A 39 -0.18 -6.50 2.34
CA VAL A 39 0.48 -7.39 3.29
C VAL A 39 0.09 -8.85 3.03
N VAL A 40 1.03 -9.74 3.25
CA VAL A 40 0.81 -11.18 3.12
C VAL A 40 1.34 -11.92 4.35
N ASN A 41 0.92 -13.18 4.48
CA ASN A 41 1.53 -14.07 5.46
C ASN A 41 3.05 -14.17 5.22
N PRO A 42 3.87 -14.17 6.27
CA PRO A 42 5.35 -14.20 6.17
C PRO A 42 5.91 -15.31 5.27
N ASP A 43 5.27 -16.48 5.28
CA ASP A 43 5.70 -17.66 4.51
C ASP A 43 5.25 -17.63 3.04
N THR A 44 4.49 -16.60 2.62
CA THR A 44 4.09 -16.47 1.23
C THR A 44 5.31 -16.19 0.35
N PRO A 45 5.57 -17.00 -0.71
CA PRO A 45 6.80 -16.94 -1.51
C PRO A 45 6.76 -15.82 -2.55
N VAL A 46 6.37 -14.62 -2.14
CA VAL A 46 6.27 -13.42 -3.00
C VAL A 46 6.72 -12.19 -2.23
N SER A 47 7.45 -11.29 -2.87
CA SER A 47 7.95 -10.04 -2.27
C SER A 47 7.61 -8.80 -3.10
N ASP A 48 7.34 -9.00 -4.38
CA ASP A 48 6.97 -7.94 -5.32
C ASP A 48 5.91 -8.45 -6.28
N LEU A 49 4.94 -7.61 -6.59
CA LEU A 49 3.89 -7.85 -7.59
C LEU A 49 3.66 -6.57 -8.38
N SER A 50 3.44 -6.69 -9.67
CA SER A 50 2.87 -5.57 -10.43
C SER A 50 1.44 -5.27 -9.94
N LEU A 51 0.98 -4.03 -10.09
CA LEU A 51 -0.41 -3.68 -9.78
C LEU A 51 -1.39 -4.56 -10.58
N ALA A 52 -1.03 -4.91 -11.81
CA ALA A 52 -1.81 -5.84 -12.64
C ALA A 52 -1.88 -7.25 -12.03
N ASP A 53 -0.78 -7.75 -11.45
CA ASP A 53 -0.79 -9.07 -10.79
C ASP A 53 -1.54 -9.05 -9.47
N VAL A 54 -1.42 -7.97 -8.68
CA VAL A 54 -2.27 -7.75 -7.49
C VAL A 54 -3.75 -7.80 -7.90
N ARG A 55 -4.12 -7.14 -9.01
CA ARG A 55 -5.47 -7.17 -9.54
C ARG A 55 -5.93 -8.58 -9.92
N LYS A 56 -5.11 -9.37 -10.64
CA LYS A 56 -5.43 -10.78 -10.97
C LYS A 56 -5.64 -11.64 -9.73
N VAL A 57 -4.81 -11.45 -8.71
CA VAL A 57 -4.97 -12.14 -7.43
C VAL A 57 -6.31 -11.78 -6.80
N LEU A 58 -6.64 -10.50 -6.71
CA LEU A 58 -7.87 -10.03 -6.06
C LEU A 58 -9.13 -10.35 -6.85
N LEU A 59 -9.05 -10.38 -8.16
CA LEU A 59 -10.17 -10.85 -9.01
C LEU A 59 -10.35 -12.38 -8.95
N GLY A 60 -9.49 -13.11 -8.22
CA GLY A 60 -9.54 -14.57 -8.15
C GLY A 60 -9.19 -15.26 -9.48
N GLU A 61 -8.45 -14.57 -10.35
CA GLU A 61 -7.90 -15.13 -11.59
C GLU A 61 -6.62 -15.92 -11.29
N ARG A 62 -5.84 -15.46 -10.30
CA ARG A 62 -4.72 -16.21 -9.73
C ARG A 62 -5.12 -16.75 -8.36
N GLN A 63 -5.38 -18.05 -8.30
CA GLN A 63 -5.87 -18.71 -7.09
C GLN A 63 -4.78 -19.37 -6.25
N TYR A 64 -3.54 -19.40 -6.73
CA TYR A 64 -2.40 -20.02 -6.04
C TYR A 64 -1.17 -19.14 -6.16
N TRP A 65 -0.40 -19.06 -5.06
CA TRP A 65 0.94 -18.44 -5.04
C TRP A 65 1.98 -19.35 -5.68
N SER A 66 1.87 -20.65 -5.37
CA SER A 66 2.64 -21.77 -5.92
C SER A 66 1.71 -22.96 -6.05
N SER A 67 2.19 -24.07 -6.63
CA SER A 67 1.40 -25.28 -6.90
C SER A 67 0.65 -25.85 -5.68
N LYS A 68 1.05 -25.49 -4.45
CA LYS A 68 0.47 -26.03 -3.22
C LYS A 68 -0.05 -24.99 -2.24
N LEU A 69 0.14 -23.70 -2.53
CA LEU A 69 -0.25 -22.63 -1.61
C LEU A 69 -1.39 -21.80 -2.21
N PRO A 70 -2.65 -22.02 -1.78
CA PRO A 70 -3.77 -21.27 -2.26
C PRO A 70 -3.71 -19.80 -1.79
N VAL A 71 -4.28 -18.90 -2.58
CA VAL A 71 -4.49 -17.50 -2.19
C VAL A 71 -5.70 -17.42 -1.28
N VAL A 72 -5.57 -16.78 -0.13
CA VAL A 72 -6.67 -16.46 0.77
C VAL A 72 -6.87 -14.95 0.79
N LEU A 73 -7.98 -14.50 0.22
CA LEU A 73 -8.30 -13.07 0.12
C LEU A 73 -8.95 -12.58 1.42
N LEU A 74 -8.35 -11.56 2.02
CA LEU A 74 -8.89 -10.85 3.17
C LEU A 74 -9.17 -9.39 2.76
N ILE A 75 -10.41 -8.94 2.96
CA ILE A 75 -10.82 -7.58 2.62
C ILE A 75 -11.51 -6.93 3.82
N ARG A 76 -11.24 -5.66 4.05
CA ARG A 76 -11.88 -4.91 5.14
C ARG A 76 -13.39 -4.83 4.93
N ALA A 77 -14.11 -4.71 6.04
CA ALA A 77 -15.55 -4.46 6.04
C ALA A 77 -15.88 -3.14 5.30
N PRO A 78 -17.11 -2.97 4.80
CA PRO A 78 -17.58 -1.71 4.22
C PRO A 78 -17.29 -0.51 5.14
N VAL A 79 -17.16 0.67 4.57
CA VAL A 79 -16.77 1.97 5.18
C VAL A 79 -15.34 2.05 5.72
N ALA A 80 -14.55 1.00 5.66
CA ALA A 80 -13.12 1.09 5.94
C ALA A 80 -12.38 1.71 4.75
N ARG A 81 -11.48 2.68 5.03
CA ARG A 81 -10.72 3.37 3.99
C ARG A 81 -9.91 2.41 3.11
N GLU A 82 -9.32 1.38 3.72
CA GLU A 82 -8.57 0.35 3.00
C GLU A 82 -9.43 -0.34 1.94
N ARG A 83 -10.71 -0.60 2.27
CA ARG A 83 -11.66 -1.18 1.32
C ARG A 83 -11.96 -0.23 0.17
N ASP A 84 -12.22 1.04 0.47
CA ASP A 84 -12.54 2.05 -0.55
C ASP A 84 -11.39 2.21 -1.55
N VAL A 85 -10.14 2.28 -1.08
CA VAL A 85 -8.96 2.35 -1.95
C VAL A 85 -8.83 1.10 -2.80
N VAL A 86 -8.99 -0.09 -2.21
CA VAL A 86 -8.91 -1.37 -2.93
C VAL A 86 -10.00 -1.50 -3.99
N LEU A 87 -11.24 -1.14 -3.67
CA LEU A 87 -12.33 -1.16 -4.64
C LEU A 87 -12.09 -0.18 -5.78
N LYS A 88 -11.64 1.03 -5.47
CA LYS A 88 -11.41 2.08 -6.45
C LYS A 88 -10.19 1.81 -7.34
N VAL A 89 -9.04 1.47 -6.75
CA VAL A 89 -7.76 1.37 -7.47
C VAL A 89 -7.58 -0.01 -8.11
N ILE A 90 -7.89 -1.08 -7.38
CA ILE A 90 -7.61 -2.43 -7.83
C ILE A 90 -8.81 -3.05 -8.54
N TYR A 91 -9.95 -3.13 -7.88
CA TYR A 91 -11.16 -3.71 -8.48
C TYR A 91 -11.76 -2.81 -9.58
N GLN A 92 -11.66 -1.49 -9.42
CA GLN A 92 -12.34 -0.48 -10.26
C GLN A 92 -13.86 -0.73 -10.30
N MET A 93 -14.42 -1.04 -9.15
CA MET A 93 -15.82 -1.39 -8.94
C MET A 93 -16.42 -0.61 -7.79
N SER A 94 -17.72 -0.32 -7.88
CA SER A 94 -18.51 0.10 -6.72
C SER A 94 -18.72 -1.08 -5.76
N GLU A 95 -19.21 -0.81 -4.56
CA GLU A 95 -19.54 -1.83 -3.56
C GLU A 95 -20.57 -2.85 -4.09
N ASP A 96 -21.58 -2.39 -4.81
CA ASP A 96 -22.61 -3.27 -5.37
C ASP A 96 -22.07 -4.09 -6.56
N GLN A 97 -21.23 -3.49 -7.41
CA GLN A 97 -20.55 -4.22 -8.48
C GLN A 97 -19.64 -5.31 -7.93
N PHE A 98 -18.90 -5.00 -6.85
CA PHE A 98 -18.06 -5.99 -6.18
C PHE A 98 -18.86 -7.17 -5.62
N LYS A 99 -20.01 -6.91 -4.97
CA LYS A 99 -20.89 -7.98 -4.50
C LYS A 99 -21.42 -8.84 -5.64
N GLN A 100 -21.92 -8.21 -6.70
CA GLN A 100 -22.42 -8.90 -7.89
C GLN A 100 -21.32 -9.72 -8.58
N TYR A 101 -20.11 -9.17 -8.68
CA TYR A 101 -18.96 -9.86 -9.25
C TYR A 101 -18.68 -11.18 -8.54
N TRP A 102 -18.58 -11.15 -7.20
CA TRP A 102 -18.28 -12.35 -6.43
C TRP A 102 -19.43 -13.35 -6.41
N VAL A 103 -20.69 -12.90 -6.35
CA VAL A 103 -21.87 -13.77 -6.47
C VAL A 103 -21.84 -14.50 -7.83
N ALA A 104 -21.61 -13.77 -8.91
CA ALA A 104 -21.54 -14.37 -10.24
C ALA A 104 -20.37 -15.36 -10.39
N LYS A 105 -19.21 -15.04 -9.80
CA LYS A 105 -18.03 -15.90 -9.84
C LYS A 105 -18.23 -17.22 -9.11
N ILE A 106 -18.86 -17.19 -7.95
CA ILE A 106 -19.21 -18.39 -7.17
C ILE A 106 -20.27 -19.21 -7.92
N PHE A 107 -21.31 -18.55 -8.44
CA PHE A 107 -22.36 -19.23 -9.17
C PHE A 107 -21.86 -19.97 -10.42
N ARG A 108 -20.82 -19.43 -11.08
CA ARG A 108 -20.15 -20.08 -12.22
C ARG A 108 -19.07 -21.09 -11.83
N ALA A 109 -18.91 -21.39 -10.52
CA ALA A 109 -17.85 -22.24 -9.98
C ALA A 109 -16.43 -21.78 -10.35
N GLU A 110 -16.22 -20.50 -10.63
CA GLU A 110 -14.91 -19.90 -10.92
C GLU A 110 -14.14 -19.56 -9.63
N ALA A 111 -14.82 -19.52 -8.49
CA ALA A 111 -14.23 -19.38 -7.18
C ALA A 111 -15.03 -20.21 -6.15
N ALA A 112 -14.33 -20.85 -5.23
CA ALA A 112 -14.97 -21.64 -4.18
C ALA A 112 -15.61 -20.78 -3.08
N THR A 113 -15.00 -19.64 -2.76
CA THR A 113 -15.43 -18.73 -1.69
C THR A 113 -15.15 -17.28 -2.08
N PRO A 114 -15.97 -16.33 -1.60
CA PRO A 114 -15.67 -14.91 -1.73
C PRO A 114 -14.52 -14.51 -0.81
N PRO A 115 -13.95 -13.31 -0.95
CA PRO A 115 -13.03 -12.76 0.03
C PRO A 115 -13.60 -12.76 1.44
N LYS A 116 -12.79 -13.14 2.42
CA LYS A 116 -13.18 -13.08 3.84
C LYS A 116 -13.22 -11.65 4.32
N ILE A 117 -14.31 -11.25 4.93
CA ILE A 117 -14.48 -9.89 5.46
C ILE A 117 -13.80 -9.78 6.84
N VAL A 118 -13.04 -8.72 7.03
CA VAL A 118 -12.28 -8.43 8.24
C VAL A 118 -12.76 -7.12 8.86
N TYR A 119 -13.16 -7.15 10.13
CA TYR A 119 -13.84 -6.03 10.78
C TYR A 119 -12.90 -5.10 11.56
N SER A 120 -11.72 -5.58 11.97
CA SER A 120 -10.75 -4.78 12.72
C SER A 120 -9.32 -5.01 12.24
N ASN A 121 -8.40 -4.12 12.64
CA ASN A 121 -6.97 -4.28 12.37
C ASN A 121 -6.39 -5.47 13.15
N ASP A 122 -6.88 -5.73 14.36
CA ASP A 122 -6.45 -6.87 15.18
C ASP A 122 -6.84 -8.20 14.52
N MET A 123 -8.10 -8.35 14.14
CA MET A 123 -8.58 -9.51 13.40
C MET A 123 -7.80 -9.71 12.10
N GLN A 124 -7.49 -8.63 11.39
CA GLN A 124 -6.72 -8.72 10.15
C GLN A 124 -5.30 -9.22 10.41
N TYR A 125 -4.62 -8.69 11.42
CA TYR A 125 -3.29 -9.14 11.84
C TYR A 125 -3.28 -10.63 12.19
N GLU A 126 -4.22 -11.05 13.03
CA GLU A 126 -4.36 -12.46 13.45
C GLU A 126 -4.60 -13.38 12.25
N LEU A 127 -5.52 -13.03 11.36
CA LEU A 127 -5.81 -13.85 10.19
C LEU A 127 -4.64 -13.91 9.20
N VAL A 128 -3.95 -12.79 8.95
CA VAL A 128 -2.79 -12.80 8.04
C VAL A 128 -1.67 -13.66 8.60
N THR A 129 -1.39 -13.58 9.89
CA THR A 129 -0.31 -14.37 10.52
C THR A 129 -0.67 -15.84 10.65
N ALA A 130 -1.94 -16.18 10.91
CA ALA A 130 -2.39 -17.56 11.11
C ALA A 130 -2.68 -18.31 9.80
N MET A 131 -2.91 -17.61 8.68
CA MET A 131 -3.36 -18.25 7.43
C MET A 131 -2.28 -18.15 6.35
N PRO A 132 -1.52 -19.22 6.08
CA PRO A 132 -0.60 -19.26 4.95
C PRO A 132 -1.28 -18.91 3.62
N GLY A 133 -0.61 -18.12 2.78
CA GLY A 133 -1.16 -17.67 1.50
C GLY A 133 -2.18 -16.53 1.60
N SER A 134 -2.43 -15.97 2.78
CA SER A 134 -3.30 -14.81 2.93
C SER A 134 -2.68 -13.54 2.36
N ILE A 135 -3.55 -12.69 1.79
CA ILE A 135 -3.26 -11.33 1.33
C ILE A 135 -4.31 -10.38 1.89
N ALA A 136 -3.87 -9.23 2.38
CA ALA A 136 -4.71 -8.22 2.98
C ALA A 136 -4.18 -6.80 2.71
N PHE A 137 -4.95 -5.80 3.12
CA PHE A 137 -4.69 -4.38 2.91
C PHE A 137 -4.77 -3.63 4.23
N VAL A 138 -3.70 -2.95 4.59
CA VAL A 138 -3.53 -2.26 5.87
C VAL A 138 -3.11 -0.82 5.60
N ASP A 139 -3.67 0.14 6.33
CA ASP A 139 -3.09 1.50 6.34
C ASP A 139 -1.60 1.38 6.72
N ALA A 140 -0.72 1.98 5.91
CA ALA A 140 0.73 1.84 6.08
C ALA A 140 1.23 2.24 7.48
N ARG A 141 0.48 3.11 8.19
CA ARG A 141 0.76 3.51 9.59
C ARG A 141 0.47 2.39 10.59
N ASN A 142 -0.40 1.46 10.23
CA ASN A 142 -0.89 0.39 11.10
C ASN A 142 -0.25 -0.97 10.80
N VAL A 143 0.76 -1.01 9.93
CA VAL A 143 1.52 -2.24 9.66
C VAL A 143 2.27 -2.65 10.94
N ARG A 144 2.02 -3.90 11.38
CA ARG A 144 2.63 -4.46 12.58
C ARG A 144 3.81 -5.36 12.25
N PRO A 145 4.78 -5.51 13.18
CA PRO A 145 5.84 -6.52 13.07
C PRO A 145 5.24 -7.92 12.85
N GLY A 146 5.90 -8.74 12.04
CA GLY A 146 5.42 -10.08 11.69
C GLY A 146 4.56 -10.15 10.43
N LEU A 147 4.12 -9.02 9.87
CA LEU A 147 3.51 -8.98 8.54
C LEU A 147 4.58 -8.76 7.46
N LYS A 148 4.45 -9.46 6.35
CA LYS A 148 5.30 -9.22 5.17
C LYS A 148 4.62 -8.22 4.25
N VAL A 149 5.24 -7.05 4.10
CA VAL A 149 4.77 -6.01 3.17
C VAL A 149 5.31 -6.32 1.77
N LEU A 150 4.42 -6.34 0.78
CA LEU A 150 4.80 -6.49 -0.62
C LEU A 150 5.17 -5.15 -1.25
N ARG A 151 6.13 -5.18 -2.17
CA ARG A 151 6.29 -4.11 -3.15
C ARG A 151 5.15 -4.21 -4.18
N VAL A 152 4.70 -3.06 -4.64
CA VAL A 152 3.78 -2.97 -5.78
C VAL A 152 4.44 -2.12 -6.85
N ASP A 153 4.63 -2.69 -8.04
CA ASP A 153 5.43 -2.09 -9.12
C ASP A 153 6.85 -1.69 -8.66
N GLY A 154 7.47 -2.51 -7.80
CA GLY A 154 8.80 -2.26 -7.24
C GLY A 154 8.84 -1.27 -6.06
N HIS A 155 7.71 -0.66 -5.68
CA HIS A 155 7.64 0.39 -4.65
C HIS A 155 7.02 -0.12 -3.34
N LEU A 156 7.56 0.34 -2.21
CA LEU A 156 6.96 0.17 -0.88
C LEU A 156 6.02 1.35 -0.55
N PRO A 157 5.06 1.16 0.37
CA PRO A 157 4.27 2.27 0.90
C PRO A 157 5.17 3.40 1.42
N GLY A 158 4.83 4.64 1.08
CA GLY A 158 5.62 5.84 1.40
C GLY A 158 6.68 6.21 0.35
N GLU A 159 6.98 5.36 -0.61
CA GLU A 159 7.87 5.69 -1.72
C GLU A 159 7.13 6.49 -2.82
N ALA A 160 7.87 7.31 -3.57
CA ALA A 160 7.31 7.97 -4.75
C ALA A 160 6.76 6.93 -5.73
N ASN A 161 5.64 7.23 -6.40
CA ASN A 161 4.96 6.35 -7.36
C ASN A 161 4.32 5.07 -6.77
N TYR A 162 4.24 4.91 -5.44
CA TYR A 162 3.45 3.83 -4.87
C TYR A 162 1.96 3.97 -5.28
N PRO A 163 1.31 2.94 -5.84
CA PRO A 163 0.02 3.11 -6.53
C PRO A 163 -1.22 3.13 -5.62
N LEU A 164 -1.12 2.66 -4.36
CA LEU A 164 -2.29 2.50 -3.47
C LEU A 164 -2.39 3.63 -2.44
N ARG A 165 -3.02 4.75 -2.86
CA ARG A 165 -3.20 5.97 -2.06
C ARG A 165 -4.66 6.34 -1.87
#